data_2acf68e0269072ddda2eb4f0597b11c8
#
_entry.id   2acf68e0269072ddda2eb4f0597b11c8
#
_cell.length_a   1.000
_cell.length_b   1.000
_cell.length_c   1.000
_cell.angle_alpha   90.00
_cell.angle_beta   90.00
_cell.angle_gamma   90.00
#
_symmetry.space_group_name_H-M   'P 1'
#
loop_
_entity.id
_entity.type
_entity.pdbx_description
1 polymer ?
#
loop_
_entity_poly.entity_id
_entity_poly.type
_entity_poly.pdbx_seq_one_letter_code
_entity_poly.pdbx_strand_id
1 'polypeptide(L)'
;VSEAIHFDQDEIHRAYAPEYVNRFWRILVQADRVMKQFRGRFVGKCSPVHFFWGGPDLAVTRFSGRRAPEHPGGIPNLPDPVTREAYSHEVSSCGFWAGGGAVSYPAFYSYAYPEPRGFSEAPIQPAAAFYSADLREFLLPYNAVREADSPDAALLDFLQTTYEAAANLAGWDRNLLEWK
;
A
#
# COMPACT_ATOMS: atom_id res chain seq x y z
N VAL A 1 -15.82 -4.67 -8.43
CA VAL A 1 -16.63 -5.81 -7.94
C VAL A 1 -16.80 -6.77 -9.09
N SER A 2 -16.32 -8.00 -8.95
CA SER A 2 -16.33 -9.01 -10.01
C SER A 2 -17.71 -9.59 -10.30
N GLU A 3 -18.68 -9.40 -9.41
CA GLU A 3 -20.03 -9.94 -9.51
C GLU A 3 -21.05 -8.81 -9.32
N ALA A 4 -21.87 -8.60 -10.33
CA ALA A 4 -22.93 -7.58 -10.34
C ALA A 4 -24.23 -8.16 -9.76
N ILE A 5 -24.23 -8.56 -8.48
CA ILE A 5 -25.43 -8.97 -7.77
C ILE A 5 -26.03 -7.75 -7.10
N HIS A 6 -27.34 -7.49 -7.34
CA HIS A 6 -28.05 -6.43 -6.62
C HIS A 6 -28.11 -6.75 -5.12
N PHE A 7 -27.88 -5.76 -4.25
CA PHE A 7 -27.81 -5.97 -2.79
C PHE A 7 -29.07 -6.59 -2.19
N ASP A 8 -30.24 -6.24 -2.72
CA ASP A 8 -31.53 -6.81 -2.31
C ASP A 8 -31.73 -8.27 -2.72
N GLN A 9 -30.89 -8.77 -3.63
CA GLN A 9 -30.91 -10.14 -4.16
C GLN A 9 -29.65 -10.94 -3.81
N ASP A 10 -28.71 -10.32 -3.09
CA ASP A 10 -27.46 -10.98 -2.72
C ASP A 10 -27.64 -11.90 -1.51
N GLU A 11 -27.84 -13.18 -1.79
CA GLU A 11 -27.91 -14.25 -0.80
C GLU A 11 -26.55 -14.93 -0.54
N ILE A 12 -25.51 -14.53 -1.29
CA ILE A 12 -24.18 -15.18 -1.24
C ILE A 12 -23.28 -14.44 -0.25
N HIS A 13 -23.18 -13.10 -0.34
CA HIS A 13 -22.24 -12.28 0.45
C HIS A 13 -22.89 -11.80 1.76
N ARG A 14 -23.35 -12.73 2.59
CA ARG A 14 -24.03 -12.44 3.87
C ARG A 14 -23.32 -12.96 5.13
N ALA A 15 -22.14 -13.53 4.96
CA ALA A 15 -21.36 -14.01 6.10
C ALA A 15 -20.83 -12.83 6.92
N TYR A 16 -21.09 -12.84 8.22
CA TYR A 16 -20.57 -11.84 9.16
C TYR A 16 -20.05 -12.53 10.42
N ALA A 17 -18.76 -12.36 10.70
CA ALA A 17 -18.10 -12.87 11.88
C ALA A 17 -17.61 -11.72 12.75
N PRO A 18 -18.36 -11.30 13.79
CA PRO A 18 -18.07 -10.09 14.58
C PRO A 18 -16.64 -10.04 15.16
N GLU A 19 -16.13 -11.19 15.61
CA GLU A 19 -14.78 -11.29 16.17
C GLU A 19 -13.68 -10.97 15.16
N TYR A 20 -13.84 -11.45 13.90
CA TYR A 20 -12.88 -11.15 12.83
C TYR A 20 -12.97 -9.71 12.36
N VAL A 21 -14.18 -9.16 12.28
CA VAL A 21 -14.39 -7.74 11.95
C VAL A 21 -13.76 -6.86 13.02
N ASN A 22 -13.95 -7.18 14.30
CA ASN A 22 -13.34 -6.44 15.40
C ASN A 22 -11.80 -6.54 15.38
N ARG A 23 -11.27 -7.73 15.10
CA ARG A 23 -9.82 -7.94 14.96
C ARG A 23 -9.26 -7.10 13.81
N PHE A 24 -9.91 -7.14 12.65
CA PHE A 24 -9.53 -6.35 11.48
C PHE A 24 -9.55 -4.84 11.79
N TRP A 25 -10.62 -4.35 12.39
CA TRP A 25 -10.73 -2.96 12.84
C TRP A 25 -9.56 -2.55 13.76
N ARG A 26 -9.22 -3.37 14.72
CA ARG A 26 -8.10 -3.09 15.64
C ARG A 26 -6.76 -3.01 14.92
N ILE A 27 -6.54 -3.87 13.92
CA ILE A 27 -5.33 -3.82 13.08
C ILE A 27 -5.31 -2.51 12.28
N LEU A 28 -6.42 -2.14 11.64
CA LEU A 28 -6.52 -0.90 10.87
C LEU A 28 -6.20 0.32 11.73
N VAL A 29 -6.70 0.39 12.96
CA VAL A 29 -6.42 1.50 13.90
C VAL A 29 -4.92 1.60 14.23
N GLN A 30 -4.24 0.48 14.47
CA GLN A 30 -2.81 0.49 14.75
C GLN A 30 -1.97 0.82 13.50
N ALA A 31 -2.33 0.25 12.35
CA ALA A 31 -1.68 0.56 11.08
C ALA A 31 -1.84 2.04 10.71
N ASP A 32 -3.04 2.59 10.83
CA ASP A 32 -3.34 4.01 10.58
C ASP A 32 -2.45 4.93 11.43
N ARG A 33 -2.26 4.61 12.69
CA ARG A 33 -1.42 5.39 13.60
C ARG A 33 0.02 5.47 13.12
N VAL A 34 0.63 4.36 12.71
CA VAL A 34 2.00 4.32 12.20
C VAL A 34 2.10 4.95 10.82
N MET A 35 1.14 4.67 9.94
CA MET A 35 1.08 5.27 8.60
C MET A 35 0.91 6.79 8.65
N LYS A 36 0.21 7.33 9.65
CA LYS A 36 0.14 8.79 9.89
C LYS A 36 1.46 9.39 10.32
N GLN A 37 2.28 8.68 11.12
CA GLN A 37 3.64 9.11 11.43
C GLN A 37 4.51 9.15 10.17
N PHE A 38 4.45 8.08 9.36
CA PHE A 38 5.11 8.03 8.06
C PHE A 38 4.66 9.19 7.18
N ARG A 39 3.36 9.40 7.04
CA ARG A 39 2.77 10.48 6.24
C ARG A 39 3.25 11.86 6.71
N GLY A 40 3.31 12.10 8.01
CA GLY A 40 3.67 13.39 8.60
C GLY A 40 5.11 13.85 8.32
N ARG A 41 5.99 12.95 7.88
CA ARG A 41 7.37 13.28 7.46
C ARG A 41 7.47 13.80 6.02
N PHE A 42 6.37 13.86 5.30
CA PHE A 42 6.32 14.24 3.90
C PHE A 42 5.54 15.54 3.73
N VAL A 43 6.15 16.56 3.13
CA VAL A 43 5.57 17.90 2.92
C VAL A 43 5.03 18.09 1.50
N GLY A 44 5.38 17.19 0.58
CA GLY A 44 4.83 17.16 -0.77
C GLY A 44 3.36 16.73 -0.80
N LYS A 45 2.77 16.62 -1.99
CA LYS A 45 1.42 16.09 -2.15
C LYS A 45 1.37 14.65 -1.64
N CYS A 46 0.47 14.39 -0.71
CA CYS A 46 0.26 13.07 -0.11
C CYS A 46 -1.23 12.84 0.12
N SER A 47 -1.70 11.61 -0.10
CA SER A 47 -3.08 11.26 0.26
C SER A 47 -3.27 11.27 1.79
N PRO A 48 -4.49 11.37 2.30
CA PRO A 48 -4.75 10.90 3.65
C PRO A 48 -4.41 9.40 3.76
N VAL A 49 -4.24 8.91 5.00
CA VAL A 49 -4.36 7.47 5.25
C VAL A 49 -5.85 7.16 5.19
N HIS A 50 -6.26 6.30 4.26
CA HIS A 50 -7.68 6.03 4.03
C HIS A 50 -7.94 4.58 3.62
N PHE A 51 -9.17 4.15 3.84
CA PHE A 51 -9.62 2.80 3.56
C PHE A 51 -10.30 2.72 2.20
N PHE A 52 -9.87 1.79 1.36
CA PHE A 52 -10.47 1.50 0.07
C PHE A 52 -11.46 0.34 0.18
N TRP A 53 -12.74 0.60 -0.06
CA TRP A 53 -13.80 -0.38 0.06
C TRP A 53 -13.74 -1.48 -1.02
N GLY A 54 -13.26 -1.15 -2.20
CA GLY A 54 -13.17 -2.10 -3.32
C GLY A 54 -12.12 -3.19 -3.14
N GLY A 55 -11.04 -2.88 -2.42
CA GLY A 55 -9.92 -3.79 -2.17
C GLY A 55 -9.72 -4.17 -0.70
N PRO A 56 -10.65 -3.90 0.21
CA PRO A 56 -10.60 -3.71 1.67
C PRO A 56 -9.19 -3.51 2.22
N ASP A 57 -8.50 -2.48 1.73
CA ASP A 57 -7.16 -2.11 2.16
C ASP A 57 -7.08 -0.69 2.75
N LEU A 58 -6.11 -0.47 3.64
CA LEU A 58 -5.77 0.84 4.17
C LEU A 58 -4.51 1.32 3.45
N ALA A 59 -4.52 2.51 2.86
CA ALA A 59 -3.41 2.99 2.06
C ALA A 59 -3.03 4.45 2.30
N VAL A 60 -1.78 4.78 1.99
CA VAL A 60 -1.27 6.15 1.89
C VAL A 60 -0.32 6.25 0.69
N THR A 61 -0.46 7.32 -0.08
CA THR A 61 0.30 7.54 -1.31
C THR A 61 1.02 8.88 -1.27
N ARG A 62 2.33 8.88 -1.52
CA ARG A 62 3.19 10.05 -1.71
C ARG A 62 3.40 10.30 -3.20
N PHE A 63 3.45 11.55 -3.61
CA PHE A 63 3.64 11.97 -5.00
C PHE A 63 4.92 12.79 -5.16
N SER A 64 5.68 12.53 -6.23
CA SER A 64 6.87 13.34 -6.57
C SER A 64 6.52 14.75 -7.05
N GLY A 65 5.28 14.95 -7.52
CA GLY A 65 4.86 16.16 -8.23
C GLY A 65 5.12 16.10 -9.74
N ARG A 66 5.84 15.09 -10.25
CA ARG A 66 6.11 14.91 -11.68
C ARG A 66 5.04 14.04 -12.34
N ARG A 67 4.78 14.31 -13.63
CA ARG A 67 3.92 13.44 -14.45
C ARG A 67 4.56 12.08 -14.64
N ALA A 68 3.75 11.04 -14.52
CA ALA A 68 4.14 9.67 -14.87
C ALA A 68 3.84 9.39 -16.36
N PRO A 69 4.49 8.38 -16.97
CA PRO A 69 4.04 7.80 -18.22
C PRO A 69 2.59 7.32 -18.11
N GLU A 70 1.85 7.33 -19.22
CA GLU A 70 0.47 6.84 -19.21
C GLU A 70 0.44 5.36 -18.81
N HIS A 71 -0.40 5.04 -17.81
CA HIS A 71 -0.55 3.66 -17.36
C HIS A 71 -1.20 2.81 -18.46
N PRO A 72 -0.66 1.61 -18.78
CA PRO A 72 -1.20 0.77 -19.85
C PRO A 72 -2.65 0.34 -19.61
N GLY A 73 -3.13 0.36 -18.38
CA GLY A 73 -4.43 -0.19 -18.03
C GLY A 73 -4.37 -1.71 -17.80
N GLY A 74 -5.50 -2.38 -18.03
CA GLY A 74 -5.58 -3.85 -17.95
C GLY A 74 -5.60 -4.42 -16.54
N ILE A 75 -5.80 -3.61 -15.50
CA ILE A 75 -5.97 -4.10 -14.13
C ILE A 75 -7.35 -4.76 -14.02
N PRO A 76 -7.43 -6.03 -13.59
CA PRO A 76 -8.70 -6.71 -13.45
C PRO A 76 -9.69 -5.94 -12.56
N ASN A 77 -10.92 -5.80 -13.01
CA ASN A 77 -12.02 -5.13 -12.30
C ASN A 77 -11.82 -3.63 -12.03
N LEU A 78 -10.82 -2.99 -12.66
CA LEU A 78 -10.59 -1.55 -12.56
C LEU A 78 -10.61 -0.94 -13.97
N PRO A 79 -11.54 0.02 -14.27
CA PRO A 79 -11.59 0.65 -15.59
C PRO A 79 -10.29 1.42 -15.90
N ASP A 80 -9.80 1.26 -17.14
CA ASP A 80 -8.57 1.92 -17.60
C ASP A 80 -8.54 3.44 -17.39
N PRO A 81 -9.61 4.22 -17.65
CA PRO A 81 -9.59 5.66 -17.39
C PRO A 81 -9.35 5.99 -15.91
N VAL A 82 -9.91 5.19 -14.98
CA VAL A 82 -9.68 5.37 -13.54
C VAL A 82 -8.23 5.08 -13.18
N THR A 83 -7.68 4.00 -13.71
CA THR A 83 -6.26 3.64 -13.52
C THR A 83 -5.34 4.74 -14.05
N ARG A 84 -5.56 5.22 -15.28
CA ARG A 84 -4.72 6.26 -15.90
C ARG A 84 -4.76 7.57 -15.14
N GLU A 85 -5.90 7.95 -14.58
CA GLU A 85 -6.00 9.15 -13.74
C GLU A 85 -5.29 8.95 -12.40
N ALA A 86 -5.48 7.82 -11.73
CA ALA A 86 -4.83 7.50 -10.46
C ALA A 86 -3.30 7.50 -10.57
N TYR A 87 -2.76 7.02 -11.68
CA TYR A 87 -1.32 6.95 -11.97
C TYR A 87 -0.84 8.05 -12.93
N SER A 88 -1.54 9.18 -13.02
CA SER A 88 -1.14 10.32 -13.86
C SER A 88 0.14 11.01 -13.41
N HIS A 89 0.55 10.81 -12.17
CA HIS A 89 1.79 11.32 -11.58
C HIS A 89 2.55 10.16 -10.91
N GLU A 90 3.87 10.35 -10.77
CA GLU A 90 4.71 9.38 -10.08
C GLU A 90 4.29 9.23 -8.63
N VAL A 91 4.17 7.98 -8.18
CA VAL A 91 3.73 7.64 -6.83
C VAL A 91 4.67 6.64 -6.16
N SER A 92 4.74 6.74 -4.83
CA SER A 92 5.12 5.68 -3.91
C SER A 92 3.94 5.46 -2.98
N SER A 93 3.34 4.28 -3.07
CA SER A 93 2.13 3.92 -2.33
C SER A 93 2.40 2.73 -1.43
N CYS A 94 1.85 2.76 -0.23
CA CYS A 94 1.98 1.67 0.72
C CYS A 94 0.69 1.51 1.52
N GLY A 95 0.49 0.31 2.08
CA GLY A 95 -0.74 0.04 2.79
C GLY A 95 -0.73 -1.26 3.57
N PHE A 96 -1.90 -1.57 4.12
CA PHE A 96 -2.22 -2.83 4.77
C PHE A 96 -3.39 -3.50 4.06
N TRP A 97 -3.24 -4.78 3.76
CA TRP A 97 -4.25 -5.62 3.14
C TRP A 97 -4.47 -6.89 3.95
N ALA A 98 -5.74 -7.26 4.13
CA ALA A 98 -6.11 -8.42 4.95
C ALA A 98 -5.78 -9.78 4.31
N GLY A 99 -5.36 -9.76 3.05
CA GLY A 99 -5.13 -10.96 2.25
C GLY A 99 -6.33 -11.34 1.39
N GLY A 100 -6.10 -12.25 0.46
CA GLY A 100 -7.09 -12.77 -0.49
C GLY A 100 -6.42 -13.07 -1.84
N GLY A 101 -6.99 -13.91 -2.66
CA GLY A 101 -6.43 -14.27 -3.96
C GLY A 101 -5.01 -14.82 -3.88
N ALA A 102 -4.06 -14.17 -4.53
CA ALA A 102 -2.66 -14.61 -4.61
C ALA A 102 -1.90 -14.56 -3.29
N VAL A 103 -2.29 -13.68 -2.35
CA VAL A 103 -1.69 -13.58 -1.02
C VAL A 103 -2.72 -13.98 0.03
N SER A 104 -2.61 -15.19 0.57
CA SER A 104 -3.61 -15.79 1.47
C SER A 104 -3.46 -15.39 2.93
N TYR A 105 -2.65 -14.38 3.25
CA TYR A 105 -2.37 -13.90 4.60
C TYR A 105 -2.37 -12.36 4.65
N PRO A 106 -2.62 -11.75 5.83
CA PRO A 106 -2.53 -10.32 5.99
C PRO A 106 -1.09 -9.81 5.80
N ALA A 107 -0.93 -8.73 5.04
CA ALA A 107 0.37 -8.15 4.76
C ALA A 107 0.32 -6.62 4.65
N PHE A 108 1.44 -5.98 4.95
CA PHE A 108 1.74 -4.64 4.48
C PHE A 108 2.37 -4.74 3.10
N TYR A 109 2.06 -3.77 2.24
CA TYR A 109 2.58 -3.70 0.88
C TYR A 109 3.19 -2.33 0.59
N SER A 110 4.08 -2.27 -0.40
CA SER A 110 4.60 -1.01 -0.93
C SER A 110 5.04 -1.15 -2.38
N TYR A 111 4.62 -0.22 -3.22
CA TYR A 111 4.98 -0.18 -4.64
C TYR A 111 5.27 1.25 -5.11
N ALA A 112 5.86 1.37 -6.28
CA ALA A 112 6.09 2.64 -6.97
C ALA A 112 5.53 2.59 -8.41
N TYR A 113 5.02 3.72 -8.89
CA TYR A 113 4.69 3.87 -10.30
C TYR A 113 5.22 5.20 -10.85
N PRO A 114 5.93 5.18 -12.02
CA PRO A 114 6.50 3.97 -12.62
C PRO A 114 7.49 3.31 -11.68
N GLU A 115 7.59 1.99 -11.73
CA GLU A 115 8.59 1.26 -10.94
C GLU A 115 9.99 1.62 -11.44
N PRO A 116 10.86 2.22 -10.62
CA PRO A 116 12.19 2.59 -11.06
C PRO A 116 13.09 1.35 -11.18
N ARG A 117 14.03 1.39 -12.12
CA ARG A 117 14.97 0.31 -12.32
C ARG A 117 15.76 0.01 -11.03
N GLY A 118 15.81 -1.24 -10.64
CA GLY A 118 16.50 -1.71 -9.43
C GLY A 118 15.65 -1.64 -8.15
N PHE A 119 14.39 -1.23 -8.25
CA PHE A 119 13.49 -1.16 -7.09
C PHE A 119 13.30 -2.53 -6.43
N SER A 120 13.06 -3.57 -7.24
CA SER A 120 12.88 -4.96 -6.76
C SER A 120 14.08 -5.53 -6.01
N GLU A 121 15.26 -4.96 -6.23
CA GLU A 121 16.54 -5.42 -5.67
C GLU A 121 17.03 -4.53 -4.51
N ALA A 122 16.26 -3.48 -4.18
CA ALA A 122 16.64 -2.53 -3.15
C ALA A 122 16.68 -3.20 -1.76
N PRO A 123 17.66 -2.86 -0.92
CA PRO A 123 17.70 -3.35 0.46
C PRO A 123 16.61 -2.72 1.29
N ILE A 124 15.68 -3.54 1.77
CA ILE A 124 14.51 -3.11 2.55
C ILE A 124 14.58 -3.66 3.97
N GLN A 125 14.05 -2.90 4.92
CA GLN A 125 13.88 -3.31 6.31
C GLN A 125 12.39 -3.49 6.64
N PRO A 126 12.06 -4.37 7.58
CA PRO A 126 12.93 -5.38 8.23
C PRO A 126 13.26 -6.54 7.29
N ALA A 127 14.18 -7.40 7.69
CA ALA A 127 14.64 -8.55 6.88
C ALA A 127 13.53 -9.55 6.48
N ALA A 128 12.37 -9.49 7.13
CA ALA A 128 11.19 -10.27 6.77
C ALA A 128 10.43 -9.72 5.55
N ALA A 129 10.77 -8.51 5.09
CA ALA A 129 10.20 -7.94 3.87
C ALA A 129 10.84 -8.58 2.63
N PHE A 130 10.04 -8.76 1.59
CA PHE A 130 10.51 -9.31 0.32
C PHE A 130 9.74 -8.69 -0.85
N TYR A 131 10.34 -8.75 -2.05
CA TYR A 131 9.68 -8.31 -3.27
C TYR A 131 8.90 -9.46 -3.92
N SER A 132 7.63 -9.22 -4.23
CA SER A 132 6.78 -10.13 -5.00
C SER A 132 6.85 -9.75 -6.47
N ALA A 133 7.47 -10.60 -7.29
CA ALA A 133 7.56 -10.37 -8.74
C ALA A 133 6.18 -10.43 -9.43
N ASP A 134 5.28 -11.27 -8.94
CA ASP A 134 3.93 -11.42 -9.49
C ASP A 134 3.06 -10.17 -9.26
N LEU A 135 3.18 -9.57 -8.06
CA LEU A 135 2.43 -8.37 -7.69
C LEU A 135 3.19 -7.07 -8.04
N ARG A 136 4.50 -7.16 -8.28
CA ARG A 136 5.41 -6.04 -8.53
C ARG A 136 5.42 -5.05 -7.36
N GLU A 137 5.48 -5.59 -6.14
CA GLU A 137 5.51 -4.80 -4.92
C GLU A 137 6.30 -5.50 -3.81
N PHE A 138 6.77 -4.73 -2.84
CA PHE A 138 7.30 -5.26 -1.59
C PHE A 138 6.16 -5.67 -0.67
N LEU A 139 6.32 -6.82 -0.01
CA LEU A 139 5.42 -7.34 0.99
C LEU A 139 6.14 -7.51 2.32
N LEU A 140 5.44 -7.21 3.41
CA LEU A 140 5.86 -7.53 4.77
C LEU A 140 4.69 -8.25 5.46
N PRO A 141 4.82 -9.55 5.77
CA PRO A 141 3.77 -10.30 6.46
C PRO A 141 3.38 -9.64 7.79
N TYR A 142 2.06 -9.52 8.04
CA TYR A 142 1.55 -8.92 9.27
C TYR A 142 2.11 -9.59 10.54
N ASN A 143 2.28 -10.92 10.52
CA ASN A 143 2.82 -11.64 11.68
C ASN A 143 4.26 -11.22 11.99
N ALA A 144 5.09 -10.93 10.98
CA ALA A 144 6.45 -10.47 11.19
C ALA A 144 6.48 -9.10 11.91
N VAL A 145 5.50 -8.24 11.64
CA VAL A 145 5.34 -6.97 12.36
C VAL A 145 4.82 -7.21 13.77
N ARG A 146 3.76 -7.99 13.91
CA ARG A 146 3.09 -8.25 15.19
C ARG A 146 4.01 -8.91 16.23
N GLU A 147 4.93 -9.75 15.77
CA GLU A 147 5.85 -10.54 16.61
C GLU A 147 7.21 -9.89 16.80
N ALA A 148 7.45 -8.73 16.19
CA ALA A 148 8.69 -7.96 16.37
C ALA A 148 8.76 -7.37 17.79
N ASP A 149 9.98 -7.16 18.31
CA ASP A 149 10.22 -6.50 19.59
C ASP A 149 9.59 -5.09 19.65
N SER A 150 9.56 -4.40 18.52
CA SER A 150 8.89 -3.12 18.32
C SER A 150 8.08 -3.13 17.02
N PRO A 151 6.79 -3.50 17.07
CA PRO A 151 5.92 -3.53 15.89
C PRO A 151 5.84 -2.21 15.14
N ASP A 152 5.77 -1.10 15.88
CA ASP A 152 5.73 0.25 15.29
C ASP A 152 6.99 0.57 14.51
N ALA A 153 8.16 0.27 15.07
CA ALA A 153 9.44 0.49 14.39
C ALA A 153 9.57 -0.40 13.16
N ALA A 154 9.25 -1.68 13.27
CA ALA A 154 9.30 -2.62 12.15
C ALA A 154 8.42 -2.18 10.97
N LEU A 155 7.20 -1.72 11.25
CA LEU A 155 6.32 -1.19 10.21
C LEU A 155 6.86 0.13 9.65
N LEU A 156 7.29 1.06 10.51
CA LEU A 156 7.79 2.35 10.05
C LEU A 156 9.05 2.21 9.20
N ASP A 157 9.95 1.29 9.55
CA ASP A 157 11.15 0.98 8.78
C ASP A 157 10.79 0.41 7.41
N PHE A 158 9.80 -0.48 7.32
CA PHE A 158 9.29 -0.98 6.04
C PHE A 158 8.78 0.16 5.15
N LEU A 159 7.88 0.98 5.68
CA LEU A 159 7.30 2.10 4.94
C LEU A 159 8.36 3.10 4.49
N GLN A 160 9.33 3.39 5.36
CA GLN A 160 10.37 4.38 5.09
C GLN A 160 11.39 3.85 4.08
N THR A 161 11.90 2.63 4.25
CA THR A 161 12.94 2.09 3.37
C THR A 161 12.41 1.81 1.97
N THR A 162 11.17 1.35 1.82
CA THR A 162 10.54 1.16 0.50
C THR A 162 10.30 2.50 -0.21
N TYR A 163 9.83 3.52 0.51
CA TYR A 163 9.71 4.87 -0.03
C TYR A 163 11.07 5.43 -0.45
N GLU A 164 12.10 5.32 0.39
CA GLU A 164 13.45 5.81 0.09
C GLU A 164 14.04 5.13 -1.14
N ALA A 165 13.86 3.83 -1.27
CA ALA A 165 14.26 3.09 -2.46
C ALA A 165 13.57 3.65 -3.71
N ALA A 166 12.24 3.81 -3.68
CA ALA A 166 11.48 4.37 -4.79
C ALA A 166 11.93 5.80 -5.13
N ALA A 167 12.00 6.68 -4.14
CA ALA A 167 12.32 8.09 -4.33
C ALA A 167 13.76 8.31 -4.82
N ASN A 168 14.74 7.58 -4.26
CA ASN A 168 16.15 7.69 -4.64
C ASN A 168 16.38 7.18 -6.06
N LEU A 169 15.86 5.98 -6.38
CA LEU A 169 16.03 5.37 -7.71
C LEU A 169 15.30 6.14 -8.81
N ALA A 170 14.15 6.74 -8.49
CA ALA A 170 13.42 7.60 -9.40
C ALA A 170 13.95 9.06 -9.43
N GLY A 171 14.94 9.41 -8.60
CA GLY A 171 15.52 10.74 -8.55
C GLY A 171 14.53 11.82 -8.10
N TRP A 172 13.72 11.54 -7.07
CA TRP A 172 12.83 12.54 -6.47
C TRP A 172 13.66 13.57 -5.69
N ASP A 173 13.21 14.83 -5.68
CA ASP A 173 13.83 15.86 -4.85
C ASP A 173 13.36 15.74 -3.40
N ARG A 174 13.97 14.80 -2.68
CA ARG A 174 13.64 14.54 -1.28
C ARG A 174 13.85 15.74 -0.35
N ASN A 175 14.76 16.65 -0.73
CA ASN A 175 14.99 17.87 0.07
C ASN A 175 13.80 18.82 0.04
N LEU A 176 13.04 18.83 -1.04
CA LEU A 176 11.81 19.62 -1.17
C LEU A 176 10.58 18.88 -0.66
N LEU A 177 10.63 17.55 -0.57
CA LEU A 177 9.48 16.71 -0.30
C LEU A 177 9.39 16.20 1.14
N GLU A 178 10.47 16.33 1.93
CA GLU A 178 10.55 15.77 3.28
C GLU A 178 10.84 16.82 4.35
N TRP A 179 10.31 16.61 5.55
CA TRP A 179 10.77 17.31 6.74
C TRP A 179 12.22 16.92 7.07
N LYS A 180 13.02 17.93 7.39
CA LYS A 180 14.38 17.76 7.92
C LYS A 180 14.37 17.78 9.44
#